data_ac2271a4e94ac97dee47a8d13cad7bdf
#
_entry.id   ac2271a4e94ac97dee47a8d13cad7bdf
#
_cell.length_a   1.000
_cell.length_b   1.000
_cell.length_c   1.000
_cell.angle_alpha   90.00
_cell.angle_beta   90.00
_cell.angle_gamma   90.00
#
_symmetry.space_group_name_H-M   'P 1'
#
loop_
_entity.id
_entity.type
_entity.pdbx_description
1 polymer ?
#
loop_
_entity_poly.entity_id
_entity_poly.type
_entity_poly.pdbx_seq_one_letter_code
_entity_poly.pdbx_strand_id
1 'polypeptide(L)'
;VDYTGGTKTMSVALAMATVDKSCCYSYVGGDERSKGGVGIVIDGKEKMHFLENPWDQIALSEKKEASILFNKARYDSAGDILEKCVERVSREHKPFFKALHEMVLGYALWDRFKHSEAKKHLYRSRDVLTAFGSENEAVKKVVEQMEENLSFLEKILETPKPSHLYCLDLLANAQRRAGLEHKYDDAVARLYRSIETLAQAELKESFGIDTSNVKVDSIPERLREEYLRNYQSKEDHRIKLPLYASYRLLSELGGKLGKGFFEIYEKEFKPLLSIRNNSILAHGFNPVDEGIFQKLFDSTLKFSEIGHERLLKFPTLNL
;
A
#
# COMPACT_ATOMS: atom_id res chain seq x y z
N VAL A 1 -33.89 -9.57 16.24
CA VAL A 1 -34.82 -8.52 16.76
C VAL A 1 -36.19 -8.81 16.16
N ASP A 2 -37.15 -9.09 17.05
CA ASP A 2 -38.55 -9.28 16.66
C ASP A 2 -39.38 -8.05 17.04
N TYR A 3 -40.23 -7.56 16.11
CA TYR A 3 -41.05 -6.38 16.32
C TYR A 3 -42.55 -6.63 16.05
N THR A 4 -42.97 -7.88 16.20
CA THR A 4 -44.34 -8.35 15.92
C THR A 4 -45.43 -7.56 16.66
N GLY A 5 -45.23 -7.24 17.93
CA GLY A 5 -46.25 -6.63 18.80
C GLY A 5 -46.24 -5.09 18.85
N GLY A 6 -45.39 -4.43 18.05
CA GLY A 6 -45.21 -2.99 18.12
C GLY A 6 -46.14 -2.18 17.22
N THR A 7 -46.45 -0.93 17.65
CA THR A 7 -46.97 0.06 16.72
C THR A 7 -45.91 0.38 15.62
N LYS A 8 -46.33 0.97 14.51
CA LYS A 8 -45.38 1.39 13.46
C LYS A 8 -44.23 2.23 13.99
N THR A 9 -44.51 3.16 14.90
CA THR A 9 -43.50 4.02 15.53
C THR A 9 -42.56 3.20 16.44
N MET A 10 -43.05 2.22 17.19
CA MET A 10 -42.20 1.34 18.00
C MET A 10 -41.32 0.47 17.13
N SER A 11 -41.85 -0.06 16.02
CA SER A 11 -41.05 -0.87 15.10
C SER A 11 -39.92 -0.06 14.48
N VAL A 12 -40.17 1.20 14.06
CA VAL A 12 -39.16 2.11 13.55
C VAL A 12 -38.12 2.45 14.63
N ALA A 13 -38.57 2.80 15.83
CA ALA A 13 -37.67 3.11 16.95
C ALA A 13 -36.76 1.93 17.30
N LEU A 14 -37.30 0.70 17.31
CA LEU A 14 -36.54 -0.50 17.57
C LEU A 14 -35.51 -0.77 16.47
N ALA A 15 -35.90 -0.62 15.21
CA ALA A 15 -34.99 -0.75 14.05
C ALA A 15 -33.85 0.27 14.15
N MET A 16 -34.15 1.54 14.42
CA MET A 16 -33.13 2.59 14.60
C MET A 16 -32.21 2.32 15.80
N ALA A 17 -32.73 1.85 16.92
CA ALA A 17 -31.95 1.54 18.13
C ALA A 17 -31.02 0.32 17.93
N THR A 18 -31.30 -0.52 16.96
CA THR A 18 -30.56 -1.78 16.73
C THR A 18 -29.80 -1.81 15.42
N VAL A 19 -29.89 -0.75 14.61
CA VAL A 19 -29.20 -0.67 13.29
C VAL A 19 -27.68 -0.86 13.42
N ASP A 20 -27.08 -0.47 14.54
CA ASP A 20 -25.64 -0.65 14.79
C ASP A 20 -25.26 -2.07 15.25
N LYS A 21 -26.24 -2.96 15.39
CA LYS A 21 -25.99 -4.30 15.89
C LYS A 21 -26.03 -5.31 14.76
N SER A 22 -25.15 -6.30 14.83
CA SER A 22 -25.22 -7.46 13.92
C SER A 22 -26.43 -8.33 14.30
N CYS A 23 -27.59 -8.03 13.73
CA CYS A 23 -28.84 -8.72 14.02
C CYS A 23 -29.68 -8.93 12.78
N CYS A 24 -30.51 -9.96 12.80
CA CYS A 24 -31.58 -10.15 11.84
C CYS A 24 -32.90 -9.61 12.43
N TYR A 25 -33.75 -9.13 11.57
CA TYR A 25 -35.08 -8.69 11.95
C TYR A 25 -36.12 -9.76 11.62
N SER A 26 -37.13 -9.87 12.46
CA SER A 26 -38.27 -10.75 12.22
C SER A 26 -39.56 -10.12 12.64
N TYR A 27 -40.64 -10.54 12.02
CA TYR A 27 -42.00 -10.29 12.53
C TYR A 27 -42.89 -11.47 12.17
N VAL A 28 -43.91 -11.69 13.01
CA VAL A 28 -44.98 -12.64 12.73
C VAL A 28 -46.08 -11.95 11.98
N GLY A 29 -46.33 -12.41 10.77
CA GLY A 29 -47.46 -11.99 9.95
C GLY A 29 -48.32 -13.18 9.50
N GLY A 30 -49.17 -13.00 8.52
CA GLY A 30 -49.94 -14.10 7.90
C GLY A 30 -50.54 -13.64 6.60
N ASP A 31 -50.73 -14.62 5.71
CA ASP A 31 -51.28 -14.39 4.37
C ASP A 31 -52.80 -14.25 4.41
N GLU A 32 -53.45 -14.81 5.42
CA GLU A 32 -54.89 -14.77 5.62
C GLU A 32 -55.25 -13.91 6.81
N ARG A 33 -56.16 -12.96 6.59
CA ARG A 33 -56.63 -12.01 7.63
C ARG A 33 -58.13 -12.05 7.78
N SER A 34 -58.66 -11.81 8.97
CA SER A 34 -60.07 -11.77 9.24
C SER A 34 -60.77 -10.67 8.42
N LYS A 35 -61.90 -11.01 7.78
CA LYS A 35 -62.72 -10.07 7.00
C LYS A 35 -63.50 -9.10 7.84
N GLY A 36 -63.47 -9.17 9.15
CA GLY A 36 -64.28 -8.42 10.08
C GLY A 36 -63.74 -7.08 10.55
N GLY A 37 -62.84 -6.44 9.83
CA GLY A 37 -62.49 -5.01 9.99
C GLY A 37 -61.18 -4.68 10.68
N VAL A 38 -60.51 -5.59 11.41
CA VAL A 38 -59.27 -5.27 12.16
C VAL A 38 -57.99 -5.85 11.52
N GLY A 39 -58.15 -6.66 10.46
CA GLY A 39 -57.01 -7.23 9.74
C GLY A 39 -56.12 -8.15 10.61
N ILE A 40 -56.68 -8.83 11.59
CA ILE A 40 -55.98 -9.80 12.45
C ILE A 40 -55.69 -11.07 11.65
N VAL A 41 -54.51 -11.60 11.80
CA VAL A 41 -54.11 -12.88 11.20
C VAL A 41 -54.98 -13.98 11.78
N ILE A 42 -55.46 -14.91 10.97
CA ILE A 42 -56.28 -16.04 11.39
C ILE A 42 -55.43 -17.01 12.17
N ASP A 43 -55.89 -17.46 13.33
CA ASP A 43 -55.19 -18.40 14.19
C ASP A 43 -54.75 -19.66 13.40
N GLY A 44 -53.48 -20.03 13.58
CA GLY A 44 -52.86 -21.15 12.85
C GLY A 44 -52.41 -20.82 11.41
N LYS A 45 -52.55 -19.58 10.97
CA LYS A 45 -52.03 -19.08 9.67
C LYS A 45 -50.92 -18.07 9.82
N GLU A 46 -50.31 -17.99 11.00
CA GLU A 46 -49.19 -17.15 11.30
C GLU A 46 -47.96 -17.66 10.60
N LYS A 47 -47.17 -16.73 10.03
CA LYS A 47 -45.86 -17.01 9.43
C LYS A 47 -44.84 -16.03 10.00
N MET A 48 -43.67 -16.58 10.36
CA MET A 48 -42.52 -15.76 10.71
C MET A 48 -41.84 -15.28 9.44
N HIS A 49 -41.72 -13.99 9.29
CA HIS A 49 -40.98 -13.35 8.20
C HIS A 49 -39.63 -12.90 8.76
N PHE A 50 -38.55 -13.30 8.10
CA PHE A 50 -37.21 -12.82 8.39
C PHE A 50 -36.84 -11.75 7.37
N LEU A 51 -36.27 -10.67 7.85
CA LEU A 51 -35.74 -9.57 7.05
C LEU A 51 -34.22 -9.58 7.11
N GLU A 52 -33.62 -9.08 6.06
CA GLU A 52 -32.18 -8.95 5.98
C GLU A 52 -31.64 -7.99 7.06
N ASN A 53 -30.38 -8.19 7.42
CA ASN A 53 -29.67 -7.26 8.27
C ASN A 53 -29.49 -5.93 7.54
N PRO A 54 -29.97 -4.79 8.07
CA PRO A 54 -29.80 -3.48 7.41
C PRO A 54 -28.33 -3.14 7.10
N TRP A 55 -27.40 -3.67 7.89
CA TRP A 55 -25.99 -3.49 7.66
C TRP A 55 -25.47 -4.13 6.35
N ASP A 56 -26.14 -5.12 5.82
CA ASP A 56 -25.75 -5.71 4.54
C ASP A 56 -25.94 -4.68 3.39
N GLN A 57 -26.95 -3.82 3.52
CA GLN A 57 -27.17 -2.71 2.57
C GLN A 57 -26.26 -1.50 2.88
N ILE A 58 -26.09 -1.13 4.14
CA ILE A 58 -25.20 -0.04 4.56
C ILE A 58 -23.77 -0.35 4.14
N ALA A 59 -23.30 -1.58 4.33
CA ALA A 59 -21.98 -2.02 3.98
C ALA A 59 -21.65 -1.89 2.49
N LEU A 60 -22.65 -1.87 1.60
CA LEU A 60 -22.42 -1.58 0.18
C LEU A 60 -21.97 -0.13 -0.04
N SER A 61 -22.50 0.83 0.74
CA SER A 61 -22.06 2.22 0.70
C SER A 61 -20.68 2.37 1.34
N GLU A 62 -20.48 1.76 2.50
CA GLU A 62 -19.21 1.76 3.23
C GLU A 62 -18.09 1.14 2.38
N LYS A 63 -18.37 0.06 1.66
CA LYS A 63 -17.43 -0.57 0.73
C LYS A 63 -16.99 0.40 -0.38
N LYS A 64 -17.91 1.19 -0.95
CA LYS A 64 -17.57 2.21 -1.95
C LYS A 64 -16.67 3.30 -1.35
N GLU A 65 -16.98 3.77 -0.15
CA GLU A 65 -16.15 4.76 0.55
C GLU A 65 -14.75 4.21 0.86
N ALA A 66 -14.66 2.99 1.38
CA ALA A 66 -13.39 2.30 1.60
C ALA A 66 -12.58 2.16 0.31
N SER A 67 -13.25 1.85 -0.82
CA SER A 67 -12.61 1.76 -2.14
C SER A 67 -12.04 3.11 -2.58
N ILE A 68 -12.77 4.20 -2.40
CA ILE A 68 -12.29 5.57 -2.70
C ILE A 68 -11.07 5.92 -1.86
N LEU A 69 -11.11 5.63 -0.56
CA LEU A 69 -10.00 5.89 0.36
C LEU A 69 -8.76 5.05 0.01
N PHE A 70 -8.95 3.77 -0.29
CA PHE A 70 -7.88 2.89 -0.74
C PHE A 70 -7.19 3.43 -2.01
N ASN A 71 -7.99 3.83 -3.01
CA ASN A 71 -7.48 4.37 -4.27
C ASN A 71 -6.71 5.69 -4.09
N LYS A 72 -6.93 6.39 -2.97
CA LYS A 72 -6.19 7.60 -2.54
C LYS A 72 -5.05 7.30 -1.57
N ALA A 73 -4.63 6.04 -1.46
CA ALA A 73 -3.62 5.58 -0.50
C ALA A 73 -3.92 5.88 0.98
N ARG A 74 -5.22 6.09 1.33
CA ARG A 74 -5.71 6.27 2.70
C ARG A 74 -6.04 4.91 3.32
N TYR A 75 -5.06 4.01 3.34
CA TYR A 75 -5.25 2.60 3.69
C TYR A 75 -5.78 2.40 5.11
N ASP A 76 -5.29 3.16 6.09
CA ASP A 76 -5.75 3.04 7.48
C ASP A 76 -7.24 3.38 7.59
N SER A 77 -7.67 4.51 7.01
CA SER A 77 -9.08 4.91 7.02
C SER A 77 -9.98 3.92 6.27
N ALA A 78 -9.50 3.36 5.15
CA ALA A 78 -10.21 2.30 4.45
C ALA A 78 -10.33 1.03 5.30
N GLY A 79 -9.28 0.67 6.02
CA GLY A 79 -9.25 -0.44 6.97
C GLY A 79 -10.28 -0.27 8.10
N ASP A 80 -10.32 0.90 8.73
CA ASP A 80 -11.26 1.22 9.83
C ASP A 80 -12.72 1.08 9.40
N ILE A 81 -13.05 1.48 8.16
CA ILE A 81 -14.40 1.30 7.61
C ILE A 81 -14.72 -0.18 7.41
N LEU A 82 -13.80 -0.92 6.80
CA LEU A 82 -14.01 -2.36 6.53
C LEU A 82 -14.08 -3.17 7.82
N GLU A 83 -13.32 -2.82 8.86
CA GLU A 83 -13.39 -3.45 10.17
C GLU A 83 -14.80 -3.32 10.79
N LYS A 84 -15.39 -2.12 10.74
CA LYS A 84 -16.77 -1.88 11.16
C LYS A 84 -17.77 -2.72 10.36
N CYS A 85 -17.54 -2.86 9.03
CA CYS A 85 -18.39 -3.73 8.22
C CYS A 85 -18.29 -5.19 8.66
N VAL A 86 -17.08 -5.71 8.90
CA VAL A 86 -16.86 -7.10 9.36
C VAL A 86 -17.59 -7.41 10.66
N GLU A 87 -17.66 -6.44 11.58
CA GLU A 87 -18.36 -6.61 12.86
C GLU A 87 -19.87 -6.72 12.69
N ARG A 88 -20.47 -6.01 11.72
CA ARG A 88 -21.90 -5.69 11.68
C ARG A 88 -22.69 -6.40 10.60
N VAL A 89 -22.06 -6.78 9.49
CA VAL A 89 -22.74 -7.54 8.42
C VAL A 89 -23.17 -8.93 8.87
N SER A 90 -24.12 -9.51 8.16
CA SER A 90 -24.57 -10.89 8.37
C SER A 90 -23.41 -11.89 8.20
N ARG A 91 -23.60 -13.11 8.72
CA ARG A 91 -22.58 -14.18 8.64
C ARG A 91 -22.19 -14.52 7.19
N GLU A 92 -23.14 -14.40 6.28
CA GLU A 92 -22.95 -14.66 4.85
C GLU A 92 -21.97 -13.69 4.20
N HIS A 93 -22.05 -12.40 4.54
CA HIS A 93 -21.20 -11.36 3.97
C HIS A 93 -19.83 -11.19 4.67
N LYS A 94 -19.69 -11.70 5.91
CA LYS A 94 -18.44 -11.58 6.69
C LYS A 94 -17.19 -12.06 5.97
N PRO A 95 -17.16 -13.21 5.27
CA PRO A 95 -15.95 -13.67 4.59
C PRO A 95 -15.44 -12.67 3.56
N PHE A 96 -16.34 -12.07 2.76
CA PHE A 96 -15.99 -11.08 1.76
C PHE A 96 -15.40 -9.81 2.36
N PHE A 97 -16.09 -9.20 3.34
CA PHE A 97 -15.60 -7.98 4.00
C PHE A 97 -14.31 -8.21 4.77
N LYS A 98 -14.16 -9.38 5.41
CA LYS A 98 -12.91 -9.75 6.07
C LYS A 98 -11.76 -9.88 5.07
N ALA A 99 -12.00 -10.45 3.90
CA ALA A 99 -10.99 -10.56 2.85
C ALA A 99 -10.59 -9.18 2.30
N LEU A 100 -11.55 -8.27 2.09
CA LEU A 100 -11.24 -6.88 1.70
C LEU A 100 -10.41 -6.17 2.78
N HIS A 101 -10.76 -6.33 4.05
CA HIS A 101 -10.01 -5.75 5.17
C HIS A 101 -8.57 -6.29 5.21
N GLU A 102 -8.38 -7.61 5.11
CA GLU A 102 -7.05 -8.25 5.02
C GLU A 102 -6.24 -7.71 3.83
N MET A 103 -6.87 -7.51 2.68
CA MET A 103 -6.22 -6.90 1.51
C MET A 103 -5.72 -5.49 1.80
N VAL A 104 -6.58 -4.64 2.34
CA VAL A 104 -6.24 -3.24 2.68
C VAL A 104 -5.09 -3.19 3.68
N LEU A 105 -5.13 -4.02 4.73
CA LEU A 105 -4.03 -4.15 5.70
C LEU A 105 -2.72 -4.60 5.02
N GLY A 106 -2.81 -5.56 4.10
CA GLY A 106 -1.66 -6.04 3.35
C GLY A 106 -0.99 -4.91 2.56
N TYR A 107 -1.75 -4.11 1.82
CA TYR A 107 -1.22 -2.96 1.08
C TYR A 107 -0.72 -1.83 1.99
N ALA A 108 -1.39 -1.57 3.10
CA ALA A 108 -0.92 -0.63 4.12
C ALA A 108 0.46 -1.02 4.68
N LEU A 109 0.65 -2.30 4.97
CA LEU A 109 1.92 -2.83 5.46
C LEU A 109 3.01 -2.76 4.38
N TRP A 110 2.68 -3.08 3.13
CA TRP A 110 3.61 -2.94 2.02
C TRP A 110 4.06 -1.51 1.82
N ASP A 111 3.14 -0.57 1.82
CA ASP A 111 3.45 0.85 1.67
C ASP A 111 4.38 1.39 2.78
N ARG A 112 4.43 0.68 3.92
CA ARG A 112 5.36 0.88 5.04
C ARG A 112 6.60 -0.01 5.01
N PHE A 113 6.88 -0.67 3.89
CA PHE A 113 8.02 -1.59 3.69
C PHE A 113 8.04 -2.82 4.62
N LYS A 114 6.89 -3.23 5.18
CA LYS A 114 6.72 -4.45 5.95
C LYS A 114 6.34 -5.63 5.04
N HIS A 115 7.18 -5.95 4.06
CA HIS A 115 6.89 -6.88 2.97
C HIS A 115 6.46 -8.28 3.44
N SER A 116 7.13 -8.83 4.48
CA SER A 116 6.82 -10.17 5.00
C SER A 116 5.42 -10.24 5.63
N GLU A 117 5.04 -9.20 6.38
CA GLU A 117 3.70 -9.10 6.97
C GLU A 117 2.66 -8.86 5.87
N ALA A 118 2.93 -7.94 4.95
CA ALA A 118 2.08 -7.64 3.80
C ALA A 118 1.73 -8.91 3.00
N LYS A 119 2.75 -9.71 2.67
CA LYS A 119 2.58 -10.98 1.95
C LYS A 119 1.57 -11.91 2.62
N LYS A 120 1.65 -12.06 3.96
CA LYS A 120 0.74 -12.92 4.72
C LYS A 120 -0.72 -12.48 4.64
N HIS A 121 -0.97 -11.17 4.78
CA HIS A 121 -2.31 -10.60 4.68
C HIS A 121 -2.88 -10.72 3.27
N LEU A 122 -2.07 -10.42 2.25
CA LEU A 122 -2.50 -10.50 0.86
C LEU A 122 -2.83 -11.93 0.43
N TYR A 123 -2.07 -12.94 0.87
CA TYR A 123 -2.39 -14.35 0.60
C TYR A 123 -3.74 -14.75 1.18
N ARG A 124 -3.99 -14.44 2.46
CA ARG A 124 -5.28 -14.74 3.11
C ARG A 124 -6.46 -14.10 2.39
N SER A 125 -6.27 -12.86 1.95
CA SER A 125 -7.28 -12.14 1.19
C SER A 125 -7.52 -12.76 -0.17
N ARG A 126 -6.45 -13.03 -0.94
CA ARG A 126 -6.52 -13.60 -2.28
C ARG A 126 -7.32 -14.91 -2.31
N ASP A 127 -7.02 -15.83 -1.39
CA ASP A 127 -7.64 -17.15 -1.35
C ASP A 127 -9.18 -17.05 -1.21
N VAL A 128 -9.65 -16.08 -0.46
CA VAL A 128 -11.09 -15.82 -0.30
C VAL A 128 -11.66 -15.05 -1.49
N LEU A 129 -11.01 -13.95 -1.91
CA LEU A 129 -11.52 -13.11 -3.00
C LEU A 129 -11.57 -13.83 -4.36
N THR A 130 -10.71 -14.82 -4.58
CA THR A 130 -10.73 -15.63 -5.79
C THR A 130 -12.10 -16.33 -5.98
N ALA A 131 -12.70 -16.82 -4.90
CA ALA A 131 -14.03 -17.42 -4.97
C ALA A 131 -15.12 -16.42 -5.38
N PHE A 132 -15.04 -15.18 -4.88
CA PHE A 132 -15.98 -14.12 -5.26
C PHE A 132 -15.71 -13.53 -6.65
N GLY A 133 -14.49 -13.65 -7.15
CA GLY A 133 -14.10 -13.21 -8.49
C GLY A 133 -14.76 -13.98 -9.62
N SER A 134 -15.22 -15.23 -9.37
CA SER A 134 -15.95 -16.02 -10.37
C SER A 134 -17.29 -15.39 -10.79
N GLU A 135 -17.91 -14.64 -9.91
CA GLU A 135 -19.22 -14.01 -10.14
C GLU A 135 -19.15 -12.47 -10.27
N ASN A 136 -18.00 -11.88 -10.01
CA ASN A 136 -17.80 -10.43 -9.99
C ASN A 136 -16.52 -10.01 -10.71
N GLU A 137 -16.66 -9.46 -11.91
CA GLU A 137 -15.54 -9.05 -12.76
C GLU A 137 -14.65 -7.96 -12.11
N ALA A 138 -15.22 -7.07 -11.29
CA ALA A 138 -14.43 -6.07 -10.57
C ALA A 138 -13.52 -6.72 -9.52
N VAL A 139 -14.03 -7.71 -8.79
CA VAL A 139 -13.25 -8.49 -7.82
C VAL A 139 -12.18 -9.31 -8.53
N LYS A 140 -12.51 -9.92 -9.67
CA LYS A 140 -11.56 -10.70 -10.48
C LYS A 140 -10.34 -9.86 -10.88
N LYS A 141 -10.54 -8.64 -11.40
CA LYS A 141 -9.44 -7.73 -11.75
C LYS A 141 -8.56 -7.35 -10.56
N VAL A 142 -9.16 -7.20 -9.38
CA VAL A 142 -8.42 -6.95 -8.14
C VAL A 142 -7.54 -8.15 -7.79
N VAL A 143 -8.07 -9.37 -7.91
CA VAL A 143 -7.33 -10.61 -7.64
C VAL A 143 -6.17 -10.78 -8.63
N GLU A 144 -6.40 -10.56 -9.93
CA GLU A 144 -5.35 -10.64 -10.95
C GLU A 144 -4.18 -9.69 -10.64
N GLN A 145 -4.48 -8.42 -10.31
CA GLN A 145 -3.44 -7.46 -9.93
C GLN A 145 -2.76 -7.86 -8.60
N MET A 146 -3.50 -8.44 -7.67
CA MET A 146 -2.95 -8.93 -6.41
C MET A 146 -1.98 -10.10 -6.61
N GLU A 147 -2.24 -10.98 -7.57
CA GLU A 147 -1.35 -12.10 -7.90
C GLU A 147 -0.01 -11.62 -8.47
N GLU A 148 -0.03 -10.63 -9.38
CA GLU A 148 1.18 -9.97 -9.86
C GLU A 148 1.98 -9.35 -8.71
N ASN A 149 1.29 -8.67 -7.81
CA ASN A 149 1.88 -8.03 -6.64
C ASN A 149 2.46 -9.05 -5.65
N LEU A 150 1.79 -10.18 -5.42
CA LEU A 150 2.30 -11.27 -4.59
C LEU A 150 3.55 -11.91 -5.19
N SER A 151 3.57 -12.14 -6.50
CA SER A 151 4.76 -12.64 -7.21
C SER A 151 5.97 -11.70 -7.03
N PHE A 152 5.74 -10.39 -7.06
CA PHE A 152 6.81 -9.42 -6.77
C PHE A 152 7.26 -9.49 -5.31
N LEU A 153 6.32 -9.57 -4.35
CA LEU A 153 6.65 -9.70 -2.91
C LEU A 153 7.46 -10.97 -2.61
N GLU A 154 7.22 -12.04 -3.32
CA GLU A 154 8.01 -13.27 -3.19
C GLU A 154 9.44 -13.01 -3.63
N LYS A 155 9.62 -12.47 -4.83
CA LYS A 155 10.95 -12.19 -5.40
C LYS A 155 11.76 -11.23 -4.53
N ILE A 156 11.13 -10.13 -4.05
CA ILE A 156 11.85 -9.14 -3.22
C ILE A 156 12.26 -9.73 -1.86
N LEU A 157 11.45 -10.63 -1.28
CA LEU A 157 11.75 -11.28 -0.01
C LEU A 157 12.86 -12.33 -0.11
N GLU A 158 13.00 -12.97 -1.26
CA GLU A 158 14.06 -13.94 -1.54
C GLU A 158 15.38 -13.27 -1.93
N THR A 159 15.33 -12.00 -2.37
CA THR A 159 16.50 -11.27 -2.83
C THR A 159 17.23 -10.57 -1.66
N PRO A 160 18.56 -10.75 -1.54
CA PRO A 160 19.35 -10.05 -0.53
C PRO A 160 19.28 -8.52 -0.67
N LYS A 161 19.23 -7.82 0.47
CA LYS A 161 19.28 -6.34 0.52
C LYS A 161 20.73 -5.84 0.45
N PRO A 162 20.99 -4.70 -0.22
CA PRO A 162 20.13 -3.99 -1.18
C PRO A 162 20.05 -4.70 -2.53
N SER A 163 19.00 -4.44 -3.32
CA SER A 163 18.87 -4.97 -4.68
C SER A 163 18.07 -4.02 -5.59
N HIS A 164 18.12 -4.28 -6.90
CA HIS A 164 17.32 -3.56 -7.90
C HIS A 164 15.81 -3.66 -7.65
N LEU A 165 15.31 -4.75 -7.06
CA LEU A 165 13.90 -4.89 -6.70
C LEU A 165 13.48 -3.89 -5.61
N TYR A 166 14.34 -3.63 -4.63
CA TYR A 166 14.09 -2.59 -3.62
C TYR A 166 14.13 -1.19 -4.21
N CYS A 167 14.98 -0.95 -5.20
CA CYS A 167 14.97 0.32 -5.94
C CYS A 167 13.64 0.52 -6.67
N LEU A 168 13.16 -0.51 -7.37
CA LEU A 168 11.88 -0.47 -8.10
C LEU A 168 10.69 -0.22 -7.15
N ASP A 169 10.66 -0.87 -6.00
CA ASP A 169 9.61 -0.66 -5.00
C ASP A 169 9.64 0.75 -4.40
N LEU A 170 10.83 1.29 -4.12
CA LEU A 170 10.99 2.69 -3.68
C LEU A 170 10.49 3.70 -4.71
N LEU A 171 10.77 3.47 -6.00
CA LEU A 171 10.27 4.33 -7.09
C LEU A 171 8.74 4.28 -7.17
N ALA A 172 8.15 3.07 -7.14
CA ALA A 172 6.70 2.90 -7.14
C ALA A 172 6.04 3.55 -5.91
N ASN A 173 6.67 3.42 -4.73
CA ASN A 173 6.19 4.05 -3.50
C ASN A 173 6.30 5.59 -3.58
N ALA A 174 7.40 6.13 -4.12
CA ALA A 174 7.54 7.58 -4.35
C ALA A 174 6.43 8.12 -5.26
N GLN A 175 6.11 7.39 -6.34
CA GLN A 175 5.04 7.76 -7.26
C GLN A 175 3.67 7.77 -6.56
N ARG A 176 3.36 6.78 -5.69
CA ARG A 176 2.13 6.76 -4.90
C ARG A 176 2.06 7.95 -3.93
N ARG A 177 3.15 8.25 -3.22
CA ARG A 177 3.22 9.39 -2.30
C ARG A 177 2.95 10.73 -2.98
N ALA A 178 3.54 10.94 -4.15
CA ALA A 178 3.33 12.17 -4.90
C ALA A 178 1.94 12.22 -5.56
N GLY A 179 1.59 11.16 -6.33
CA GLY A 179 0.41 11.18 -7.18
C GLY A 179 -0.91 10.98 -6.45
N LEU A 180 -0.93 10.22 -5.35
CA LEU A 180 -2.16 9.91 -4.62
C LEU A 180 -2.32 10.71 -3.33
N GLU A 181 -1.21 11.07 -2.67
CA GLU A 181 -1.22 11.74 -1.38
C GLU A 181 -0.74 13.18 -1.43
N HIS A 182 -0.15 13.63 -2.54
CA HIS A 182 0.50 14.96 -2.71
C HIS A 182 1.58 15.24 -1.66
N LYS A 183 2.27 14.20 -1.18
CA LYS A 183 3.35 14.28 -0.20
C LYS A 183 4.71 14.32 -0.90
N TYR A 184 5.01 15.44 -1.54
CA TYR A 184 6.19 15.56 -2.40
C TYR A 184 7.52 15.46 -1.64
N ASP A 185 7.63 16.01 -0.43
CA ASP A 185 8.82 15.88 0.42
C ASP A 185 9.12 14.41 0.73
N ASP A 186 8.09 13.65 1.13
CA ASP A 186 8.21 12.23 1.42
C ASP A 186 8.54 11.42 0.15
N ALA A 187 7.93 11.77 -0.98
CA ALA A 187 8.21 11.17 -2.28
C ALA A 187 9.68 11.38 -2.70
N VAL A 188 10.21 12.60 -2.57
CA VAL A 188 11.59 12.93 -2.91
C VAL A 188 12.59 12.23 -1.98
N ALA A 189 12.25 12.04 -0.69
CA ALA A 189 13.08 11.26 0.20
C ALA A 189 13.21 9.79 -0.27
N ARG A 190 12.13 9.21 -0.81
CA ARG A 190 12.16 7.86 -1.41
C ARG A 190 12.93 7.81 -2.71
N LEU A 191 12.82 8.84 -3.55
CA LEU A 191 13.64 8.94 -4.77
C LEU A 191 15.14 8.99 -4.43
N TYR A 192 15.51 9.81 -3.45
CA TYR A 192 16.89 9.86 -2.98
C TYR A 192 17.36 8.46 -2.54
N ARG A 193 16.53 7.78 -1.73
CA ARG A 193 16.85 6.42 -1.27
C ARG A 193 16.90 5.41 -2.41
N SER A 194 16.08 5.56 -3.45
CA SER A 194 16.13 4.67 -4.63
C SER A 194 17.43 4.82 -5.41
N ILE A 195 17.89 6.06 -5.65
CA ILE A 195 19.16 6.35 -6.30
C ILE A 195 20.33 5.76 -5.49
N GLU A 196 20.30 5.93 -4.17
CA GLU A 196 21.31 5.36 -3.28
C GLU A 196 21.28 3.82 -3.30
N THR A 197 20.09 3.22 -3.24
CA THR A 197 19.89 1.77 -3.29
C THR A 197 20.40 1.18 -4.61
N LEU A 198 20.23 1.89 -5.71
CA LEU A 198 20.73 1.47 -7.02
C LEU A 198 22.26 1.35 -7.04
N ALA A 199 22.97 2.34 -6.49
CA ALA A 199 24.44 2.26 -6.36
C ALA A 199 24.87 1.12 -5.43
N GLN A 200 24.16 0.95 -4.32
CA GLN A 200 24.45 -0.11 -3.35
C GLN A 200 24.23 -1.51 -3.94
N ALA A 201 23.17 -1.68 -4.72
CA ALA A 201 22.87 -2.94 -5.40
C ALA A 201 23.95 -3.28 -6.43
N GLU A 202 24.30 -2.33 -7.29
CA GLU A 202 25.33 -2.51 -8.32
C GLU A 202 26.70 -2.84 -7.71
N LEU A 203 27.11 -2.12 -6.67
CA LEU A 203 28.39 -2.41 -5.95
C LEU A 203 28.39 -3.82 -5.35
N LYS A 204 27.26 -4.26 -4.80
CA LYS A 204 27.14 -5.58 -4.19
C LYS A 204 27.08 -6.70 -5.23
N GLU A 205 26.26 -6.53 -6.28
CA GLU A 205 26.00 -7.57 -7.28
C GLU A 205 27.21 -7.74 -8.24
N SER A 206 27.78 -6.62 -8.72
CA SER A 206 28.85 -6.66 -9.72
C SER A 206 30.24 -6.73 -9.15
N PHE A 207 30.46 -6.21 -7.92
CA PHE A 207 31.79 -6.10 -7.32
C PHE A 207 31.93 -6.76 -5.95
N GLY A 208 30.85 -7.31 -5.40
CA GLY A 208 30.85 -7.94 -4.07
C GLY A 208 31.08 -6.97 -2.90
N ILE A 209 30.84 -5.67 -3.11
CA ILE A 209 31.15 -4.60 -2.15
C ILE A 209 29.88 -4.22 -1.37
N ASP A 210 29.94 -4.38 -0.05
CA ASP A 210 28.90 -3.88 0.87
C ASP A 210 29.25 -2.43 1.27
N THR A 211 28.44 -1.47 0.85
CA THR A 211 28.63 -0.04 1.13
C THR A 211 28.53 0.33 2.62
N SER A 212 27.98 -0.54 3.45
CA SER A 212 27.92 -0.36 4.91
C SER A 212 29.21 -0.80 5.62
N ASN A 213 30.06 -1.56 4.93
CA ASN A 213 31.29 -2.09 5.47
C ASN A 213 32.29 -2.43 4.35
N VAL A 214 32.78 -1.39 3.66
CA VAL A 214 33.70 -1.56 2.52
C VAL A 214 35.08 -1.99 3.00
N LYS A 215 35.60 -3.05 2.39
CA LYS A 215 36.98 -3.51 2.66
C LYS A 215 37.99 -2.58 1.98
N VAL A 216 39.06 -2.22 2.67
CA VAL A 216 40.12 -1.32 2.14
C VAL A 216 40.66 -1.83 0.82
N ASP A 217 40.91 -3.14 0.72
CA ASP A 217 41.47 -3.78 -0.48
C ASP A 217 40.52 -3.71 -1.72
N SER A 218 39.21 -3.51 -1.49
CA SER A 218 38.25 -3.32 -2.57
C SER A 218 38.21 -1.89 -3.11
N ILE A 219 38.94 -0.96 -2.47
CA ILE A 219 39.01 0.44 -2.88
C ILE A 219 40.25 0.65 -3.77
N PRO A 220 40.09 1.19 -4.99
CA PRO A 220 41.22 1.56 -5.84
C PRO A 220 42.23 2.44 -5.08
N GLU A 221 43.51 2.19 -5.27
CA GLU A 221 44.61 2.80 -4.50
C GLU A 221 44.51 4.33 -4.43
N ARG A 222 44.17 4.98 -5.55
CA ARG A 222 44.01 6.43 -5.64
C ARG A 222 42.87 7.01 -4.80
N LEU A 223 41.92 6.21 -4.32
CA LEU A 223 40.82 6.63 -3.47
C LEU A 223 41.00 6.24 -2.00
N ARG A 224 41.92 5.32 -1.66
CA ARG A 224 42.02 4.72 -0.32
C ARG A 224 42.20 5.75 0.77
N GLU A 225 43.18 6.64 0.63
CA GLU A 225 43.50 7.64 1.65
C GLU A 225 42.30 8.58 1.92
N GLU A 226 41.68 9.05 0.84
CA GLU A 226 40.50 9.91 0.93
C GLU A 226 39.32 9.19 1.60
N TYR A 227 39.06 7.91 1.22
CA TYR A 227 37.93 7.14 1.76
C TYR A 227 38.12 6.77 3.22
N LEU A 228 39.34 6.41 3.63
CA LEU A 228 39.66 6.18 5.04
C LEU A 228 39.46 7.45 5.85
N ARG A 229 39.95 8.60 5.37
CA ARG A 229 39.83 9.88 6.07
C ARG A 229 38.39 10.36 6.20
N ASN A 230 37.59 10.24 5.13
CA ASN A 230 36.27 10.87 5.04
C ASN A 230 35.11 9.96 5.43
N TYR A 231 35.24 8.64 5.26
CA TYR A 231 34.11 7.71 5.37
C TYR A 231 34.34 6.58 6.38
N GLN A 232 35.52 6.52 7.03
CA GLN A 232 35.74 5.58 8.11
C GLN A 232 35.11 6.10 9.41
N SER A 233 34.19 5.32 9.97
CA SER A 233 33.56 5.60 11.25
C SER A 233 34.58 5.52 12.38
N LYS A 234 34.58 6.50 13.27
CA LYS A 234 35.43 6.53 14.45
C LYS A 234 35.02 5.50 15.51
N GLU A 235 33.76 5.08 15.50
CA GLU A 235 33.21 4.17 16.52
C GLU A 235 33.51 2.69 16.22
N ASP A 236 33.24 2.26 14.97
CA ASP A 236 33.32 0.85 14.56
C ASP A 236 34.39 0.57 13.49
N HIS A 237 35.17 1.60 13.12
CA HIS A 237 36.22 1.56 12.09
C HIS A 237 35.77 1.05 10.72
N ARG A 238 34.45 0.97 10.47
CA ARG A 238 33.89 0.56 9.17
C ARG A 238 33.87 1.72 8.19
N ILE A 239 34.18 1.44 6.93
CA ILE A 239 34.02 2.42 5.85
C ILE A 239 32.59 2.32 5.34
N LYS A 240 31.80 3.41 5.54
CA LYS A 240 30.40 3.52 5.13
C LYS A 240 30.27 4.58 4.06
N LEU A 241 29.82 4.17 2.87
CA LEU A 241 29.78 5.06 1.72
C LEU A 241 28.41 5.73 1.57
N PRO A 242 28.35 7.08 1.59
CA PRO A 242 27.16 7.82 1.19
C PRO A 242 26.98 7.75 -0.34
N LEU A 243 25.83 8.25 -0.82
CA LEU A 243 25.42 8.22 -2.23
C LEU A 243 26.53 8.63 -3.20
N TYR A 244 27.11 9.82 -3.05
CA TYR A 244 28.13 10.36 -3.96
C TYR A 244 29.40 9.47 -4.00
N ALA A 245 29.88 9.05 -2.82
CA ALA A 245 31.03 8.18 -2.73
C ALA A 245 30.79 6.80 -3.35
N SER A 246 29.58 6.26 -3.21
CA SER A 246 29.19 4.99 -3.82
C SER A 246 29.27 5.06 -5.35
N TYR A 247 28.74 6.11 -5.96
CA TYR A 247 28.81 6.31 -7.41
C TYR A 247 30.24 6.61 -7.89
N ARG A 248 31.03 7.32 -7.09
CA ARG A 248 32.43 7.56 -7.41
C ARG A 248 33.22 6.25 -7.41
N LEU A 249 32.99 5.38 -6.41
CA LEU A 249 33.60 4.06 -6.39
C LEU A 249 33.19 3.23 -7.61
N LEU A 250 31.89 3.21 -7.95
CA LEU A 250 31.39 2.53 -9.15
C LEU A 250 32.08 3.03 -10.43
N SER A 251 32.23 4.33 -10.57
CA SER A 251 32.91 4.92 -11.74
C SER A 251 34.36 4.50 -11.83
N GLU A 252 35.08 4.46 -10.70
CA GLU A 252 36.47 4.06 -10.63
C GLU A 252 36.67 2.57 -10.91
N LEU A 253 35.72 1.74 -10.51
CA LEU A 253 35.71 0.30 -10.81
C LEU A 253 35.27 0.00 -12.25
N GLY A 254 34.97 1.03 -13.05
CA GLY A 254 34.54 0.89 -14.44
C GLY A 254 33.06 0.60 -14.63
N GLY A 255 32.25 0.66 -13.58
CA GLY A 255 30.81 0.44 -13.66
C GLY A 255 30.10 1.48 -14.54
N LYS A 256 29.24 1.00 -15.46
CA LYS A 256 28.48 1.87 -16.39
C LYS A 256 27.63 2.88 -15.63
N LEU A 257 26.98 2.43 -14.56
CA LEU A 257 26.09 3.26 -13.75
C LEU A 257 26.84 4.40 -13.04
N GLY A 258 28.08 4.14 -12.58
CA GLY A 258 28.93 5.17 -11.97
C GLY A 258 29.30 6.27 -12.96
N LYS A 259 29.68 5.91 -14.19
CA LYS A 259 30.00 6.89 -15.25
C LYS A 259 28.77 7.70 -15.63
N GLY A 260 27.64 7.03 -15.90
CA GLY A 260 26.38 7.69 -16.25
C GLY A 260 25.87 8.65 -15.17
N PHE A 261 26.11 8.33 -13.88
CA PHE A 261 25.77 9.25 -12.79
C PHE A 261 26.50 10.59 -12.92
N PHE A 262 27.81 10.59 -13.17
CA PHE A 262 28.58 11.83 -13.28
C PHE A 262 28.31 12.63 -14.55
N GLU A 263 27.82 12.00 -15.61
CA GLU A 263 27.40 12.71 -16.84
C GLU A 263 26.21 13.65 -16.60
N ILE A 264 25.32 13.27 -15.68
CA ILE A 264 24.08 14.03 -15.37
C ILE A 264 24.10 14.72 -14.00
N TYR A 265 25.05 14.34 -13.11
CA TYR A 265 25.05 14.77 -11.71
C TYR A 265 25.02 16.30 -11.56
N GLU A 266 25.95 17.00 -12.17
CA GLU A 266 26.07 18.47 -12.01
C GLU A 266 24.85 19.22 -12.57
N LYS A 267 24.27 18.73 -13.67
CA LYS A 267 23.17 19.39 -14.37
C LYS A 267 21.79 19.04 -13.81
N GLU A 268 21.59 17.80 -13.44
CA GLU A 268 20.26 17.28 -13.08
C GLU A 268 20.17 16.92 -11.59
N PHE A 269 21.03 16.07 -11.07
CA PHE A 269 20.86 15.56 -9.69
C PHE A 269 21.31 16.54 -8.61
N LYS A 270 22.44 17.20 -8.75
CA LYS A 270 22.99 18.07 -7.70
C LYS A 270 22.04 19.20 -7.30
N PRO A 271 21.41 19.95 -8.24
CA PRO A 271 20.44 20.95 -7.89
C PRO A 271 19.21 20.38 -7.17
N LEU A 272 18.68 19.26 -7.68
CA LEU A 272 17.49 18.61 -7.14
C LEU A 272 17.75 17.97 -5.76
N LEU A 273 18.92 17.34 -5.58
CA LEU A 273 19.34 16.80 -4.28
C LEU A 273 19.63 17.92 -3.26
N SER A 274 20.10 19.08 -3.71
CA SER A 274 20.24 20.25 -2.86
C SER A 274 18.88 20.75 -2.35
N ILE A 275 17.86 20.80 -3.22
CA ILE A 275 16.49 21.16 -2.81
C ILE A 275 15.99 20.15 -1.76
N ARG A 276 16.16 18.84 -2.00
CA ARG A 276 15.83 17.79 -1.02
C ARG A 276 16.54 18.02 0.31
N ASN A 277 17.82 18.36 0.31
CA ASN A 277 18.59 18.57 1.53
C ASN A 277 18.10 19.80 2.33
N ASN A 278 17.51 20.77 1.66
CA ASN A 278 16.89 21.96 2.27
C ASN A 278 15.39 21.78 2.58
N SER A 279 14.84 20.59 2.38
CA SER A 279 13.44 20.28 2.66
C SER A 279 13.20 19.95 4.13
N ILE A 280 11.92 19.97 4.53
CA ILE A 280 11.47 19.71 5.90
C ILE A 280 11.83 18.28 6.40
N LEU A 281 11.99 17.32 5.50
CA LEU A 281 12.39 15.94 5.84
C LEU A 281 13.91 15.74 5.83
N ALA A 282 14.69 16.82 5.75
CA ALA A 282 16.15 16.77 5.84
C ALA A 282 16.68 17.85 6.81
N HIS A 283 17.28 18.93 6.30
CA HIS A 283 17.98 19.92 7.13
C HIS A 283 17.42 21.34 7.00
N GLY A 284 16.30 21.52 6.29
CA GLY A 284 15.70 22.83 6.02
C GLY A 284 14.21 22.88 6.29
N PHE A 285 13.56 23.95 5.80
CA PHE A 285 12.12 24.20 5.98
C PHE A 285 11.41 24.51 4.65
N ASN A 286 12.09 24.34 3.52
CA ASN A 286 11.51 24.63 2.23
C ASN A 286 10.65 23.43 1.77
N PRO A 287 9.36 23.62 1.46
CA PRO A 287 8.54 22.55 0.93
C PRO A 287 8.99 22.17 -0.48
N VAL A 288 8.87 20.90 -0.82
CA VAL A 288 9.04 20.41 -2.19
C VAL A 288 7.70 20.48 -2.88
N ASP A 289 7.67 20.99 -4.12
CA ASP A 289 6.49 21.03 -4.97
C ASP A 289 6.44 19.87 -5.97
N GLU A 290 5.31 19.76 -6.66
CA GLU A 290 5.09 18.74 -7.69
C GLU A 290 6.10 18.83 -8.84
N GLY A 291 6.42 20.04 -9.29
CA GLY A 291 7.34 20.24 -10.42
C GLY A 291 8.77 19.80 -10.09
N ILE A 292 9.21 20.00 -8.86
CA ILE A 292 10.51 19.52 -8.36
C ILE A 292 10.51 17.98 -8.30
N PHE A 293 9.45 17.40 -7.71
CA PHE A 293 9.30 15.94 -7.65
C PHE A 293 9.34 15.33 -9.05
N GLN A 294 8.54 15.84 -9.99
CA GLN A 294 8.42 15.28 -11.34
C GLN A 294 9.77 15.30 -12.08
N LYS A 295 10.49 16.41 -12.02
CA LYS A 295 11.82 16.52 -12.63
C LYS A 295 12.79 15.47 -12.07
N LEU A 296 12.84 15.33 -10.73
CA LEU A 296 13.72 14.34 -10.10
C LEU A 296 13.30 12.91 -10.44
N PHE A 297 11.99 12.65 -10.48
CA PHE A 297 11.43 11.34 -10.81
C PHE A 297 11.80 10.94 -12.25
N ASP A 298 11.55 11.81 -13.22
CA ASP A 298 11.87 11.56 -14.63
C ASP A 298 13.37 11.37 -14.86
N SER A 299 14.21 12.22 -14.23
CA SER A 299 15.67 12.06 -14.28
C SER A 299 16.11 10.73 -13.66
N THR A 300 15.46 10.30 -12.57
CA THR A 300 15.79 9.03 -11.91
C THR A 300 15.38 7.83 -12.78
N LEU A 301 14.20 7.85 -13.37
CA LEU A 301 13.74 6.80 -14.28
C LEU A 301 14.66 6.66 -15.48
N LYS A 302 14.99 7.79 -16.14
CA LYS A 302 15.91 7.84 -17.28
C LYS A 302 17.28 7.29 -16.92
N PHE A 303 17.82 7.72 -15.78
CA PHE A 303 19.13 7.29 -15.29
C PHE A 303 19.17 5.79 -14.95
N SER A 304 18.13 5.27 -14.31
CA SER A 304 18.03 3.85 -13.93
C SER A 304 17.62 2.93 -15.08
N GLU A 305 17.33 3.47 -16.25
CA GLU A 305 16.79 2.75 -17.43
C GLU A 305 15.49 1.98 -17.07
N ILE A 306 14.70 2.50 -16.12
CA ILE A 306 13.41 1.93 -15.69
C ILE A 306 12.27 2.68 -16.39
N GLY A 307 11.49 1.97 -17.21
CA GLY A 307 10.28 2.53 -17.81
C GLY A 307 9.11 2.64 -16.79
N HIS A 308 8.22 3.61 -17.02
CA HIS A 308 7.01 3.78 -16.19
C HIS A 308 6.13 2.53 -16.12
N GLU A 309 6.11 1.73 -17.18
CA GLU A 309 5.34 0.48 -17.27
C GLU A 309 5.84 -0.62 -16.32
N ARG A 310 7.10 -0.52 -15.88
CA ARG A 310 7.70 -1.46 -14.93
C ARG A 310 7.39 -1.14 -13.47
N LEU A 311 6.86 0.07 -13.21
CA LEU A 311 6.53 0.48 -11.85
C LEU A 311 5.32 -0.30 -11.33
N LEU A 312 5.47 -0.83 -10.14
CA LEU A 312 4.44 -1.61 -9.46
C LEU A 312 3.20 -0.76 -9.15
N LYS A 313 2.06 -1.27 -9.56
CA LYS A 313 0.76 -0.66 -9.26
C LYS A 313 0.01 -1.52 -8.26
N PHE A 314 -0.58 -0.88 -7.28
CA PHE A 314 -1.58 -1.52 -6.43
C PHE A 314 -2.92 -1.59 -7.18
N PRO A 315 -3.82 -2.52 -6.85
CA PRO A 315 -5.11 -2.61 -7.55
C PRO A 315 -5.92 -1.32 -7.37
N THR A 316 -6.76 -1.04 -8.34
CA THR A 316 -7.78 0.01 -8.24
C THR A 316 -9.09 -0.65 -7.85
N LEU A 317 -9.69 -0.20 -6.74
CA LEU A 317 -10.95 -0.75 -6.26
C LEU A 317 -12.13 0.01 -6.87
N ASN A 318 -12.94 -0.71 -7.64
CA ASN A 318 -14.22 -0.24 -8.21
C ASN A 318 -15.33 -1.19 -7.75
N LEU A 319 -15.44 -1.37 -6.43
CA LEU A 319 -16.29 -2.38 -5.80
C LEU A 319 -17.66 -1.82 -5.36
#